data_86d93be35a897c3a74b31c9021145b78
#
_entry.id   86d93be35a897c3a74b31c9021145b78
#
_cell.length_a   1.000
_cell.length_b   1.000
_cell.length_c   1.000
_cell.angle_alpha   90.00
_cell.angle_beta   90.00
_cell.angle_gamma   90.00
#
_symmetry.space_group_name_H-M   'P 1'
#
loop_
_entity.id
_entity.type
_entity.pdbx_description
1 polymer ?
#
loop_
_entity_poly.entity_id
_entity_poly.type
_entity_poly.pdbx_seq_one_letter_code
_entity_poly.pdbx_strand_id
1 'polypeptide(L)'
;MGHASIENETPFAFTTSFAIDEEGRPLLVPLLQATYEIHAGRGLSLAAEQQPPTLTGELWGADAATSSYRIEPAFAFIKPATDVALIGHAQAPRHGVADLQVVLRVGPVGKVVRVVGDRLWVRAMGAISATRPQPFERVPLTYERAFGGWDRSLPDPKKHTFEPKNPVGTGFRMPGGGFEEGVRLPNLEELDDPLHHYGQAIKPAGFGFLSPHWQPRASLAGTYDEAWSKDRMPLLPRDFDRRFFNAASAGLVAPGYLAGNEPVLVENASPMGRLSFNLPGLRPPTCRVELARGDDADVEMRLDTVIVDTDNDRVLLLYRGHLALRDGPHDVRTIAIQPHEQAARAQVPGSRPAPAWTR
;
A
#
# COMPACT_ATOMS: atom_id res chain seq x y z
N MET A 1 26.56 15.42 18.98
CA MET A 1 25.81 15.54 17.73
C MET A 1 24.43 16.06 18.09
N GLY A 2 24.11 17.31 17.72
CA GLY A 2 22.78 17.86 18.00
C GLY A 2 21.76 17.13 17.13
N HIS A 3 20.78 16.48 17.74
CA HIS A 3 19.61 16.00 17.03
C HIS A 3 18.73 17.21 16.67
N ALA A 4 18.20 17.25 15.46
CA ALA A 4 17.19 18.23 15.09
C ALA A 4 16.02 18.19 16.08
N SER A 5 15.54 19.34 16.54
CA SER A 5 14.33 19.43 17.35
C SER A 5 13.11 19.18 16.45
N ILE A 6 12.13 18.44 16.97
CA ILE A 6 10.84 18.21 16.30
C ILE A 6 9.75 18.84 17.13
N GLU A 7 9.02 19.79 16.56
CA GLU A 7 7.88 20.48 17.15
C GLU A 7 6.63 20.15 16.36
N ASN A 8 5.81 19.24 16.87
CA ASN A 8 4.59 18.79 16.22
C ASN A 8 3.36 19.29 16.95
N GLU A 9 2.71 20.31 16.42
CA GLU A 9 1.47 20.91 16.97
C GLU A 9 0.20 20.24 16.43
N THR A 10 0.33 19.18 15.62
CA THR A 10 -0.79 18.43 15.08
C THR A 10 -1.10 17.21 15.95
N PRO A 11 -2.32 16.67 15.89
CA PRO A 11 -2.63 15.41 16.58
C PRO A 11 -2.04 14.17 15.88
N PHE A 12 -1.40 14.32 14.72
CA PHE A 12 -0.96 13.22 13.87
C PHE A 12 0.43 12.69 14.24
N ALA A 13 0.70 11.45 13.91
CA ALA A 13 2.02 10.86 14.10
C ALA A 13 3.00 11.40 13.04
N PHE A 14 4.19 11.77 13.48
CA PHE A 14 5.22 12.35 12.63
C PHE A 14 6.56 11.63 12.83
N THR A 15 7.29 11.46 11.75
CA THR A 15 8.68 11.00 11.75
C THR A 15 9.44 11.61 10.59
N THR A 16 10.76 11.46 10.60
CA THR A 16 11.62 11.90 9.50
C THR A 16 12.58 10.80 9.08
N SER A 17 12.98 10.82 7.82
CA SER A 17 14.13 10.05 7.35
C SER A 17 15.07 10.95 6.56
N PHE A 18 16.29 10.48 6.36
CA PHE A 18 17.26 11.11 5.47
C PHE A 18 17.53 10.16 4.31
N ALA A 19 17.61 10.71 3.14
CA ALA A 19 17.85 9.97 1.89
C ALA A 19 18.89 10.70 1.04
N ILE A 20 19.25 10.10 -0.06
CA ILE A 20 20.07 10.68 -1.13
C ILE A 20 19.27 10.54 -2.41
N ASP A 21 19.15 11.63 -3.16
CA ASP A 21 18.47 11.59 -4.47
C ASP A 21 19.34 10.96 -5.56
N GLU A 22 18.81 10.91 -6.78
CA GLU A 22 19.49 10.31 -7.93
C GLU A 22 20.83 10.99 -8.25
N GLU A 23 20.99 12.25 -7.89
CA GLU A 23 22.22 13.04 -8.15
C GLU A 23 23.18 13.11 -6.96
N GLY A 24 22.88 12.38 -5.88
CA GLY A 24 23.73 12.33 -4.70
C GLY A 24 23.48 13.46 -3.70
N ARG A 25 22.41 14.24 -3.86
CA ARG A 25 22.09 15.32 -2.92
C ARG A 25 21.43 14.75 -1.68
N PRO A 26 21.88 15.13 -0.48
CA PRO A 26 21.20 14.73 0.75
C PRO A 26 19.79 15.33 0.82
N LEU A 27 18.84 14.55 1.27
CA LEU A 27 17.44 14.95 1.44
C LEU A 27 17.00 14.73 2.88
N LEU A 28 16.24 15.69 3.41
CA LEU A 28 15.32 15.47 4.53
C LEU A 28 13.97 15.04 3.96
N VAL A 29 13.40 13.96 4.53
CA VAL A 29 12.10 13.42 4.13
C VAL A 29 11.18 13.41 5.35
N PRO A 30 10.39 14.46 5.59
CA PRO A 30 9.35 14.48 6.60
C PRO A 30 8.19 13.58 6.19
N LEU A 31 7.66 12.82 7.16
CA LEU A 31 6.57 11.88 7.03
C LEU A 31 5.53 12.15 8.12
N LEU A 32 4.29 12.35 7.74
CA LEU A 32 3.17 12.54 8.66
C LEU A 32 2.07 11.55 8.34
N GLN A 33 1.60 10.81 9.34
CA GLN A 33 0.52 9.86 9.17
C GLN A 33 -0.67 10.23 10.04
N ALA A 34 -1.83 10.40 9.41
CA ALA A 34 -3.10 10.61 10.08
C ALA A 34 -3.90 9.30 10.08
N THR A 35 -4.36 8.91 11.26
CA THR A 35 -5.19 7.71 11.47
C THR A 35 -6.62 8.12 11.78
N TYR A 36 -7.57 7.55 11.02
CA TYR A 36 -9.01 7.76 11.22
C TYR A 36 -9.70 6.42 11.46
N GLU A 37 -10.69 6.41 12.36
CA GLU A 37 -11.57 5.26 12.59
C GLU A 37 -12.75 5.28 11.61
N ILE A 38 -13.11 4.10 11.09
CA ILE A 38 -14.26 3.91 10.21
C ILE A 38 -15.48 3.59 11.07
N HIS A 39 -16.53 4.36 10.92
CA HIS A 39 -17.81 4.10 11.60
C HIS A 39 -18.89 3.81 10.56
N ALA A 40 -19.50 2.63 10.64
CA ALA A 40 -20.58 2.24 9.74
C ALA A 40 -21.69 3.29 9.69
N GLY A 41 -21.98 3.81 8.50
CA GLY A 41 -23.03 4.81 8.29
C GLY A 41 -22.78 6.20 8.87
N ARG A 42 -21.61 6.45 9.54
CA ARG A 42 -21.27 7.74 10.15
C ARG A 42 -20.03 8.40 9.53
N GLY A 43 -19.30 7.69 8.69
CA GLY A 43 -18.07 8.18 8.07
C GLY A 43 -16.82 7.96 8.92
N LEU A 44 -15.90 8.91 8.89
CA LEU A 44 -14.61 8.84 9.59
C LEU A 44 -14.59 9.78 10.79
N SER A 45 -13.92 9.36 11.86
CA SER A 45 -13.49 10.24 12.96
C SER A 45 -11.99 10.10 13.19
N LEU A 46 -11.35 11.15 13.70
CA LEU A 46 -9.94 11.08 14.08
C LEU A 46 -9.75 10.02 15.16
N ALA A 47 -8.84 9.08 14.94
CA ALA A 47 -8.52 8.05 15.92
C ALA A 47 -7.82 8.65 17.14
N ALA A 48 -8.17 8.16 18.33
CA ALA A 48 -7.53 8.59 19.57
C ALA A 48 -6.05 8.16 19.61
N GLU A 49 -5.74 6.98 19.06
CA GLU A 49 -4.39 6.47 18.93
C GLU A 49 -3.93 6.63 17.47
N GLN A 50 -2.88 7.43 17.27
CA GLN A 50 -2.30 7.67 15.97
C GLN A 50 -1.20 6.65 15.67
N GLN A 51 -1.28 5.99 14.52
CA GLN A 51 -0.27 5.03 14.09
C GLN A 51 0.92 5.77 13.45
N PRO A 52 2.17 5.52 13.89
CA PRO A 52 3.32 6.15 13.27
C PRO A 52 3.61 5.56 11.86
N PRO A 53 4.20 6.35 10.95
CA PRO A 53 4.74 5.80 9.72
C PRO A 53 5.79 4.72 10.01
N THR A 54 5.73 3.58 9.31
CA THR A 54 6.74 2.53 9.47
C THR A 54 7.83 2.66 8.43
N LEU A 55 9.09 2.86 8.86
CA LEU A 55 10.24 2.94 7.95
C LEU A 55 10.68 1.57 7.43
N THR A 56 10.44 0.51 8.19
CA THR A 56 10.82 -0.87 7.83
C THR A 56 9.70 -1.64 7.15
N GLY A 57 8.47 -1.11 7.19
CA GLY A 57 7.27 -1.81 6.73
C GLY A 57 6.81 -2.92 7.68
N GLU A 58 5.71 -3.55 7.32
CA GLU A 58 5.14 -4.69 8.02
C GLU A 58 4.84 -5.79 7.02
N LEU A 59 5.17 -7.04 7.37
CA LEU A 59 4.83 -8.22 6.57
C LEU A 59 3.55 -8.86 7.08
N TRP A 60 2.87 -9.63 6.23
CA TRP A 60 1.77 -10.49 6.66
C TRP A 60 2.23 -11.69 7.49
N GLY A 61 3.42 -12.21 7.20
CA GLY A 61 4.07 -13.30 7.93
C GLY A 61 5.41 -12.86 8.51
N ALA A 62 6.11 -13.79 9.16
CA ALA A 62 7.38 -13.53 9.84
C ALA A 62 8.60 -13.49 8.90
N ASP A 63 8.51 -14.15 7.73
CA ASP A 63 9.63 -14.33 6.80
C ASP A 63 9.39 -13.55 5.50
N ALA A 64 10.26 -12.59 5.21
CA ALA A 64 10.20 -11.77 4.01
C ALA A 64 10.36 -12.56 2.69
N ALA A 65 10.98 -13.74 2.72
CA ALA A 65 11.12 -14.58 1.54
C ALA A 65 9.82 -15.28 1.15
N THR A 66 8.88 -15.41 2.08
CA THR A 66 7.62 -16.15 1.92
C THR A 66 6.38 -15.31 2.21
N SER A 67 6.54 -14.02 2.45
CA SER A 67 5.44 -13.12 2.80
C SER A 67 5.44 -11.83 1.99
N SER A 68 4.25 -11.35 1.69
CA SER A 68 4.04 -10.03 1.10
C SER A 68 3.99 -8.93 2.17
N TYR A 69 4.15 -7.67 1.75
CA TYR A 69 3.97 -6.52 2.64
C TYR A 69 2.49 -6.30 2.97
N ARG A 70 2.19 -6.17 4.27
CA ARG A 70 0.94 -5.64 4.79
C ARG A 70 0.95 -4.11 4.70
N ILE A 71 2.04 -3.49 5.17
CA ILE A 71 2.32 -2.05 5.01
C ILE A 71 3.71 -1.91 4.40
N GLU A 72 3.81 -1.15 3.32
CA GLU A 72 5.08 -0.90 2.64
C GLU A 72 6.02 -0.06 3.52
N PRO A 73 7.36 -0.31 3.46
CA PRO A 73 8.33 0.58 4.09
C PRO A 73 8.24 2.01 3.56
N ALA A 74 8.15 2.99 4.45
CA ALA A 74 8.04 4.41 4.08
C ALA A 74 9.41 5.06 3.75
N PHE A 75 10.36 4.33 3.16
CA PHE A 75 11.72 4.80 2.88
C PHE A 75 11.87 5.61 1.59
N ALA A 76 10.88 5.61 0.70
CA ALA A 76 10.93 6.41 -0.52
C ALA A 76 11.16 7.89 -0.21
N PHE A 77 12.01 8.57 -0.96
CA PHE A 77 12.19 10.02 -0.80
C PHE A 77 11.12 10.82 -1.56
N ILE A 78 10.49 10.22 -2.55
CA ILE A 78 9.37 10.78 -3.31
C ILE A 78 8.49 9.64 -3.84
N LYS A 79 7.19 9.85 -3.91
CA LYS A 79 6.26 9.07 -4.74
C LYS A 79 5.65 10.00 -5.77
N PRO A 80 5.65 9.69 -7.06
CA PRO A 80 5.08 10.57 -8.09
C PRO A 80 3.56 10.65 -8.07
N ALA A 81 2.88 9.74 -7.37
CA ALA A 81 1.43 9.68 -7.28
C ALA A 81 0.97 9.01 -5.98
N THR A 82 -0.31 9.15 -5.63
CA THR A 82 -0.87 8.48 -4.47
C THR A 82 -1.08 6.99 -4.74
N ASP A 83 -0.54 6.16 -3.85
CA ASP A 83 -0.86 4.74 -3.75
C ASP A 83 -2.13 4.54 -2.92
N VAL A 84 -3.01 3.64 -3.35
CA VAL A 84 -4.18 3.20 -2.60
C VAL A 84 -4.07 1.71 -2.32
N ALA A 85 -4.30 1.29 -1.08
CA ALA A 85 -4.26 -0.11 -0.69
C ALA A 85 -5.45 -0.48 0.22
N LEU A 86 -5.84 -1.75 0.18
CA LEU A 86 -6.81 -2.35 1.09
C LEU A 86 -6.14 -3.46 1.88
N ILE A 87 -6.19 -3.35 3.19
CA ILE A 87 -5.83 -4.38 4.15
C ILE A 87 -7.12 -4.99 4.68
N GLY A 88 -7.26 -6.31 4.59
CA GLY A 88 -8.48 -6.94 5.06
C GLY A 88 -8.69 -8.36 4.53
N HIS A 89 -9.90 -8.82 4.69
CA HIS A 89 -10.36 -10.12 4.24
C HIS A 89 -11.64 -9.97 3.43
N ALA A 90 -11.79 -10.78 2.39
CA ALA A 90 -13.10 -10.98 1.78
C ALA A 90 -14.04 -11.60 2.82
N GLN A 91 -15.22 -11.05 2.94
CA GLN A 91 -16.26 -11.49 3.90
C GLN A 91 -17.46 -12.04 3.13
N ALA A 92 -17.79 -13.30 3.36
CA ALA A 92 -18.98 -13.88 2.76
C ALA A 92 -20.25 -13.30 3.41
N PRO A 93 -21.20 -12.76 2.63
CA PRO A 93 -22.41 -12.15 3.18
C PRO A 93 -23.38 -13.18 3.82
N ARG A 94 -23.17 -14.48 3.58
CA ARG A 94 -23.96 -15.59 4.11
C ARG A 94 -23.21 -16.91 4.00
N HIS A 95 -23.63 -17.92 4.75
CA HIS A 95 -23.11 -19.29 4.60
C HIS A 95 -23.29 -19.83 3.18
N GLY A 96 -22.38 -20.69 2.76
CA GLY A 96 -22.45 -21.38 1.46
C GLY A 96 -21.92 -20.58 0.28
N VAL A 97 -21.44 -19.34 0.48
CA VAL A 97 -20.78 -18.57 -0.57
C VAL A 97 -19.41 -19.17 -0.84
N ALA A 98 -19.15 -19.47 -2.11
CA ALA A 98 -17.86 -20.02 -2.57
C ALA A 98 -17.18 -19.14 -3.62
N ASP A 99 -17.83 -18.02 -4.02
CA ASP A 99 -17.37 -17.08 -5.04
C ASP A 99 -18.04 -15.73 -4.78
N LEU A 100 -17.26 -14.66 -4.72
CA LEU A 100 -17.73 -13.29 -4.59
C LEU A 100 -16.74 -12.30 -5.20
N GLN A 101 -17.15 -11.06 -5.35
CA GLN A 101 -16.28 -9.96 -5.78
C GLN A 101 -16.03 -9.01 -4.62
N VAL A 102 -14.79 -8.63 -4.41
CA VAL A 102 -14.38 -7.55 -3.52
C VAL A 102 -14.13 -6.30 -4.36
N VAL A 103 -14.70 -5.18 -3.92
CA VAL A 103 -14.56 -3.88 -4.59
C VAL A 103 -13.85 -2.90 -3.67
N LEU A 104 -12.86 -2.21 -4.20
CA LEU A 104 -12.27 -1.00 -3.61
C LEU A 104 -12.35 0.13 -4.65
N ARG A 105 -12.86 1.31 -4.24
CA ARG A 105 -12.77 2.56 -5.00
C ARG A 105 -12.38 3.69 -4.07
N VAL A 106 -11.47 4.54 -4.52
CA VAL A 106 -11.09 5.79 -3.85
C VAL A 106 -10.94 6.86 -4.92
N GLY A 107 -11.94 7.74 -5.02
CA GLY A 107 -11.97 8.76 -6.06
C GLY A 107 -11.83 8.18 -7.48
N PRO A 108 -10.75 8.57 -8.21
CA PRO A 108 -10.55 8.16 -9.60
C PRO A 108 -10.00 6.74 -9.76
N VAL A 109 -9.52 6.10 -8.69
CA VAL A 109 -8.95 4.75 -8.75
C VAL A 109 -9.91 3.72 -8.19
N GLY A 110 -9.86 2.51 -8.74
CA GLY A 110 -10.68 1.42 -8.24
C GLY A 110 -10.28 0.08 -8.84
N LYS A 111 -10.56 -0.96 -8.08
CA LYS A 111 -10.26 -2.32 -8.44
C LYS A 111 -11.36 -3.27 -7.96
N VAL A 112 -11.62 -4.29 -8.75
CA VAL A 112 -12.50 -5.40 -8.40
C VAL A 112 -11.69 -6.69 -8.54
N VAL A 113 -11.67 -7.49 -7.48
CA VAL A 113 -11.01 -8.80 -7.46
C VAL A 113 -12.06 -9.86 -7.19
N ARG A 114 -12.04 -10.92 -7.97
CA ARG A 114 -12.85 -12.11 -7.72
C ARG A 114 -12.17 -12.94 -6.63
N VAL A 115 -12.94 -13.36 -5.63
CA VAL A 115 -12.49 -14.22 -4.53
C VAL A 115 -13.23 -15.54 -4.61
N VAL A 116 -12.47 -16.61 -4.83
CA VAL A 116 -12.98 -17.98 -4.99
C VAL A 116 -12.48 -18.83 -3.83
N GLY A 117 -13.35 -19.65 -3.29
CA GLY A 117 -12.98 -20.59 -2.23
C GLY A 117 -11.94 -21.61 -2.66
N ASP A 118 -11.40 -22.36 -1.71
CA ASP A 118 -10.30 -23.29 -1.95
C ASP A 118 -10.64 -24.31 -3.03
N ARG A 119 -9.72 -24.49 -3.97
CA ARG A 119 -9.78 -25.42 -5.10
C ARG A 119 -8.46 -26.15 -5.26
N LEU A 120 -8.52 -27.36 -5.78
CA LEU A 120 -7.35 -28.17 -6.10
C LEU A 120 -7.41 -28.63 -7.55
N TRP A 121 -6.26 -28.77 -8.20
CA TRP A 121 -6.15 -29.45 -9.46
C TRP A 121 -6.18 -30.97 -9.24
N VAL A 122 -7.09 -31.65 -9.93
CA VAL A 122 -7.29 -33.09 -9.84
C VAL A 122 -7.38 -33.71 -11.24
N ARG A 123 -7.07 -35.01 -11.32
CA ARG A 123 -7.33 -35.78 -12.53
C ARG A 123 -8.62 -36.58 -12.35
N ALA A 124 -9.64 -36.23 -13.11
CA ALA A 124 -10.92 -36.88 -13.10
C ALA A 124 -11.30 -37.34 -14.51
N MET A 125 -11.68 -38.61 -14.69
CA MET A 125 -12.10 -39.23 -15.95
C MET A 125 -11.08 -38.98 -17.11
N GLY A 126 -9.77 -38.99 -16.79
CA GLY A 126 -8.70 -38.76 -17.78
C GLY A 126 -8.41 -37.29 -18.13
N ALA A 127 -9.19 -36.34 -17.63
CA ALA A 127 -8.98 -34.91 -17.82
C ALA A 127 -8.46 -34.24 -16.54
N ILE A 128 -7.66 -33.19 -16.70
CA ILE A 128 -7.24 -32.31 -15.60
C ILE A 128 -8.32 -31.25 -15.40
N SER A 129 -8.84 -31.12 -14.19
CA SER A 129 -9.86 -30.15 -13.86
C SER A 129 -9.68 -29.60 -12.44
N ALA A 130 -10.23 -28.42 -12.18
CA ALA A 130 -10.30 -27.87 -10.82
C ALA A 130 -11.48 -28.53 -10.07
N THR A 131 -11.28 -28.78 -8.77
CA THR A 131 -12.40 -29.14 -7.89
C THR A 131 -13.41 -27.99 -7.80
N ARG A 132 -14.63 -28.30 -7.35
CA ARG A 132 -15.60 -27.26 -7.00
C ARG A 132 -15.04 -26.38 -5.89
N PRO A 133 -15.25 -25.05 -5.94
CA PRO A 133 -14.83 -24.15 -4.86
C PRO A 133 -15.49 -24.55 -3.53
N GLN A 134 -14.72 -24.54 -2.46
CA GLN A 134 -15.24 -24.75 -1.12
C GLN A 134 -15.92 -23.47 -0.61
N PRO A 135 -17.07 -23.54 0.04
CA PRO A 135 -17.64 -22.39 0.73
C PRO A 135 -16.67 -21.81 1.76
N PHE A 136 -16.67 -20.50 1.91
CA PHE A 136 -15.84 -19.80 2.88
C PHE A 136 -16.66 -18.76 3.66
N GLU A 137 -16.17 -18.39 4.82
CA GLU A 137 -16.69 -17.26 5.59
C GLU A 137 -15.77 -16.03 5.39
N ARG A 138 -14.46 -16.30 5.35
CA ARG A 138 -13.43 -15.25 5.28
C ARG A 138 -12.22 -15.74 4.49
N VAL A 139 -11.68 -14.89 3.60
CA VAL A 139 -10.46 -15.16 2.82
C VAL A 139 -9.53 -13.95 2.90
N PRO A 140 -8.24 -14.10 3.32
CA PRO A 140 -7.29 -13.00 3.35
C PRO A 140 -7.07 -12.41 1.95
N LEU A 141 -7.04 -11.07 1.84
CA LEU A 141 -6.77 -10.34 0.60
C LEU A 141 -5.26 -10.11 0.41
N THR A 142 -4.48 -11.19 0.52
CA THR A 142 -3.01 -11.14 0.48
C THR A 142 -2.47 -11.80 -0.78
N TYR A 143 -1.25 -11.42 -1.18
CA TYR A 143 -0.63 -11.98 -2.38
C TYR A 143 -0.29 -13.47 -2.26
N GLU A 144 -0.18 -14.02 -1.06
CA GLU A 144 -0.03 -15.47 -0.80
C GLU A 144 -1.26 -16.26 -1.29
N ARG A 145 -2.42 -15.60 -1.41
CA ARG A 145 -3.68 -16.16 -1.92
C ARG A 145 -3.92 -15.87 -3.41
N ALA A 146 -3.07 -15.09 -4.04
CA ALA A 146 -3.12 -14.79 -5.46
C ALA A 146 -2.25 -15.78 -6.27
N PHE A 147 -2.43 -15.76 -7.59
CA PHE A 147 -1.59 -16.55 -8.49
C PHE A 147 -0.12 -16.19 -8.34
N GLY A 148 0.74 -17.20 -8.29
CA GLY A 148 2.18 -17.05 -8.13
C GLY A 148 2.81 -18.21 -7.40
N GLY A 149 3.95 -17.92 -6.74
CA GLY A 149 4.73 -18.90 -6.00
C GLY A 149 5.79 -19.59 -6.85
N TRP A 150 6.25 -20.72 -6.36
CA TRP A 150 7.35 -21.51 -6.94
C TRP A 150 6.83 -22.82 -7.52
N ASP A 151 7.38 -23.19 -8.67
CA ASP A 151 7.33 -24.56 -9.16
C ASP A 151 8.63 -25.30 -8.77
N ARG A 152 8.48 -26.24 -7.84
CA ARG A 152 9.55 -27.10 -7.31
C ARG A 152 9.30 -28.57 -7.64
N SER A 153 8.49 -28.86 -8.66
CA SER A 153 8.12 -30.22 -9.05
C SER A 153 9.29 -31.02 -9.62
N LEU A 154 10.32 -30.36 -10.13
CA LEU A 154 11.51 -31.02 -10.65
C LEU A 154 12.48 -31.39 -9.52
N PRO A 155 13.12 -32.59 -9.57
CA PRO A 155 14.07 -33.05 -8.54
C PRO A 155 15.32 -32.17 -8.42
N ASP A 156 15.75 -31.53 -9.51
CA ASP A 156 16.93 -30.66 -9.52
C ASP A 156 16.57 -29.24 -9.06
N PRO A 157 17.09 -28.76 -7.92
CA PRO A 157 16.79 -27.41 -7.42
C PRO A 157 17.20 -26.29 -8.37
N LYS A 158 18.17 -26.49 -9.23
CA LYS A 158 18.61 -25.51 -10.25
C LYS A 158 17.57 -25.28 -11.35
N LYS A 159 16.59 -26.17 -11.45
CA LYS A 159 15.47 -26.08 -12.40
C LYS A 159 14.19 -25.56 -11.75
N HIS A 160 14.22 -25.24 -10.46
CA HIS A 160 13.10 -24.61 -9.82
C HIS A 160 12.89 -23.20 -10.39
N THR A 161 11.64 -22.85 -10.64
CA THR A 161 11.23 -21.56 -11.20
C THR A 161 10.12 -20.94 -10.34
N PHE A 162 9.90 -19.66 -10.54
CA PHE A 162 8.84 -18.94 -9.79
C PHE A 162 8.19 -17.87 -10.67
N GLU A 163 7.01 -17.41 -10.27
CA GLU A 163 6.34 -16.27 -10.89
C GLU A 163 6.97 -14.96 -10.40
N PRO A 164 7.70 -14.21 -11.24
CA PRO A 164 8.43 -13.02 -10.81
C PRO A 164 7.53 -11.85 -10.40
N LYS A 165 6.24 -11.89 -10.77
CA LYS A 165 5.26 -10.87 -10.35
C LYS A 165 4.72 -11.12 -8.95
N ASN A 166 4.77 -12.37 -8.46
CA ASN A 166 4.32 -12.76 -7.15
C ASN A 166 5.01 -14.05 -6.66
N PRO A 167 6.26 -13.99 -6.20
CA PRO A 167 7.01 -15.17 -5.75
C PRO A 167 6.43 -15.87 -4.52
N VAL A 168 5.58 -15.18 -3.74
CA VAL A 168 4.96 -15.73 -2.52
C VAL A 168 3.57 -16.33 -2.74
N GLY A 169 3.04 -16.23 -3.95
CA GLY A 169 1.71 -16.67 -4.32
C GLY A 169 1.51 -18.17 -4.40
N THR A 170 0.39 -18.55 -4.98
CA THR A 170 -0.05 -19.94 -5.06
C THR A 170 -0.46 -20.31 -6.49
N GLY A 171 -0.21 -21.58 -6.88
CA GLY A 171 -0.76 -22.14 -8.11
C GLY A 171 0.12 -22.03 -9.34
N PHE A 172 1.27 -21.34 -9.29
CA PHE A 172 2.19 -21.29 -10.39
C PHE A 172 2.75 -22.68 -10.75
N ARG A 173 2.71 -23.02 -12.01
CA ARG A 173 3.35 -24.19 -12.59
C ARG A 173 3.95 -23.81 -13.94
N MET A 174 5.10 -24.38 -14.22
CA MET A 174 5.81 -24.13 -15.47
C MET A 174 4.98 -24.64 -16.66
N PRO A 175 4.76 -23.82 -17.69
CA PRO A 175 4.06 -24.27 -18.89
C PRO A 175 4.74 -25.52 -19.49
N GLY A 176 3.94 -26.55 -19.80
CA GLY A 176 4.46 -27.82 -20.32
C GLY A 176 5.09 -28.74 -19.29
N GLY A 177 5.09 -28.37 -18.02
CA GLY A 177 5.47 -29.23 -16.90
C GLY A 177 4.51 -30.40 -16.67
N GLY A 178 4.97 -31.42 -15.93
CA GLY A 178 4.13 -32.55 -15.55
C GLY A 178 2.96 -32.14 -14.66
N PHE A 179 1.85 -32.84 -14.78
CA PHE A 179 0.71 -32.65 -13.87
C PHE A 179 1.04 -33.19 -12.47
N GLU A 180 0.83 -32.36 -11.48
CA GLU A 180 0.88 -32.70 -10.05
C GLU A 180 -0.52 -32.58 -9.46
N GLU A 181 -1.03 -33.68 -8.90
CA GLU A 181 -2.36 -33.71 -8.28
C GLU A 181 -2.35 -33.01 -6.93
N GLY A 182 -3.46 -32.31 -6.61
CA GLY A 182 -3.61 -31.64 -5.34
C GLY A 182 -2.94 -30.25 -5.27
N VAL A 183 -2.40 -29.75 -6.37
CA VAL A 183 -1.89 -28.36 -6.42
C VAL A 183 -3.04 -27.39 -6.17
N ARG A 184 -2.85 -26.47 -5.22
CA ARG A 184 -3.84 -25.44 -4.90
C ARG A 184 -3.96 -24.40 -6.00
N LEU A 185 -5.18 -24.00 -6.31
CA LEU A 185 -5.46 -22.84 -7.15
C LEU A 185 -5.45 -21.55 -6.29
N PRO A 186 -5.17 -20.40 -6.89
CA PRO A 186 -5.30 -19.11 -6.20
C PRO A 186 -6.77 -18.85 -5.79
N ASN A 187 -6.93 -18.14 -4.68
CA ASN A 187 -8.25 -17.67 -4.25
C ASN A 187 -8.59 -16.32 -4.91
N LEU A 188 -7.59 -15.49 -5.21
CA LEU A 188 -7.75 -14.15 -5.78
C LEU A 188 -7.45 -14.19 -7.28
N GLU A 189 -8.42 -13.72 -8.09
CA GLU A 189 -8.32 -13.68 -9.56
C GLU A 189 -8.73 -12.31 -10.08
N GLU A 190 -8.01 -11.81 -11.10
CA GLU A 190 -8.47 -10.66 -11.88
C GLU A 190 -9.72 -11.06 -12.70
N LEU A 191 -10.70 -10.15 -12.83
CA LEU A 191 -11.94 -10.47 -13.56
C LEU A 191 -11.70 -10.72 -15.05
N ASP A 192 -10.71 -10.06 -15.62
CA ASP A 192 -10.35 -10.13 -17.04
C ASP A 192 -9.33 -11.24 -17.37
N ASP A 193 -8.80 -11.94 -16.34
CA ASP A 193 -7.75 -12.95 -16.51
C ASP A 193 -7.94 -14.14 -15.54
N PRO A 194 -9.07 -14.85 -15.59
CA PRO A 194 -9.35 -15.97 -14.70
C PRO A 194 -8.54 -17.22 -15.09
N LEU A 195 -8.26 -18.08 -14.09
CA LEU A 195 -7.53 -19.33 -14.28
C LEU A 195 -8.44 -20.45 -14.81
N HIS A 196 -8.18 -20.93 -16.03
CA HIS A 196 -8.95 -21.96 -16.71
C HIS A 196 -8.24 -23.30 -16.84
N HIS A 197 -6.90 -23.29 -16.96
CA HIS A 197 -6.12 -24.48 -17.28
C HIS A 197 -4.93 -24.65 -16.34
N TYR A 198 -4.59 -25.89 -16.05
CA TYR A 198 -3.35 -26.22 -15.35
C TYR A 198 -2.13 -25.72 -16.14
N GLY A 199 -1.21 -25.04 -15.45
CA GLY A 199 -0.03 -24.44 -16.09
C GLY A 199 -0.29 -23.14 -16.87
N GLN A 200 -1.52 -22.58 -16.82
CA GLN A 200 -1.80 -21.25 -17.36
C GLN A 200 -1.14 -20.20 -16.47
N ALA A 201 -0.46 -19.25 -17.06
CA ALA A 201 0.00 -18.04 -16.38
C ALA A 201 -1.09 -16.99 -16.44
N ILE A 202 -1.45 -16.43 -15.30
CA ILE A 202 -2.41 -15.32 -15.15
C ILE A 202 -1.78 -14.16 -14.37
N LYS A 203 -2.44 -13.00 -14.36
CA LYS A 203 -1.99 -11.86 -13.55
C LYS A 203 -2.25 -12.14 -12.06
N PRO A 204 -1.27 -11.89 -11.15
CA PRO A 204 -1.54 -11.89 -9.73
C PRO A 204 -2.56 -10.80 -9.36
N ALA A 205 -3.67 -11.17 -8.74
CA ALA A 205 -4.70 -10.24 -8.27
C ALA A 205 -4.45 -9.82 -6.82
N GLY A 206 -4.70 -8.56 -6.49
CA GLY A 206 -4.54 -8.10 -5.11
C GLY A 206 -4.86 -6.63 -4.93
N PHE A 207 -4.92 -6.20 -3.67
CA PHE A 207 -5.17 -4.83 -3.24
C PHE A 207 -4.01 -4.23 -2.44
N GLY A 208 -2.99 -5.03 -2.14
CA GLY A 208 -1.85 -4.66 -1.31
C GLY A 208 -0.69 -4.06 -2.11
N PHE A 209 0.47 -4.06 -1.47
CA PHE A 209 1.70 -3.50 -2.01
C PHE A 209 2.56 -4.56 -2.69
N LEU A 210 3.12 -4.20 -3.85
CA LEU A 210 4.12 -5.00 -4.56
C LEU A 210 5.49 -4.78 -3.92
N SER A 211 6.18 -5.87 -3.61
CA SER A 211 7.55 -5.78 -3.11
C SER A 211 8.50 -5.18 -4.16
N PRO A 212 9.58 -4.47 -3.76
CA PRO A 212 10.46 -3.77 -4.69
C PRO A 212 11.19 -4.70 -5.69
N HIS A 213 11.35 -5.98 -5.34
CA HIS A 213 11.99 -6.99 -6.18
C HIS A 213 11.01 -7.80 -7.03
N TRP A 214 9.70 -7.50 -7.00
CA TRP A 214 8.70 -8.14 -7.84
C TRP A 214 8.49 -7.38 -9.15
N GLN A 215 8.18 -8.11 -10.23
CA GLN A 215 7.75 -7.47 -11.46
C GLN A 215 6.30 -6.93 -11.35
N PRO A 216 5.97 -5.81 -12.01
CA PRO A 216 6.83 -5.00 -12.88
C PRO A 216 7.72 -4.00 -12.13
N ARG A 217 7.55 -3.84 -10.81
CA ARG A 217 8.23 -2.82 -10.00
C ARG A 217 9.76 -2.92 -10.11
N ALA A 218 10.31 -4.13 -10.06
CA ALA A 218 11.76 -4.35 -10.16
C ALA A 218 12.36 -3.82 -11.47
N SER A 219 11.62 -3.83 -12.58
CA SER A 219 12.12 -3.29 -13.86
C SER A 219 12.26 -1.78 -13.88
N LEU A 220 11.66 -1.07 -12.92
CA LEU A 220 11.76 0.39 -12.78
C LEU A 220 12.97 0.81 -11.93
N ALA A 221 13.67 -0.15 -11.30
CA ALA A 221 14.86 0.13 -10.49
C ALA A 221 16.08 0.56 -11.31
N GLY A 222 16.03 0.42 -12.63
CA GLY A 222 17.13 0.71 -13.54
C GLY A 222 18.13 -0.44 -13.68
N THR A 223 19.20 -0.18 -14.42
CA THR A 223 20.20 -1.19 -14.82
C THR A 223 21.43 -1.13 -13.93
N TYR A 224 21.67 -2.19 -13.16
CA TYR A 224 22.83 -2.35 -12.26
C TYR A 224 23.88 -3.26 -12.91
N ASP A 225 24.53 -2.75 -13.98
CA ASP A 225 25.57 -3.44 -14.74
C ASP A 225 26.99 -3.00 -14.36
N GLU A 226 27.99 -3.43 -15.13
CA GLU A 226 29.39 -3.05 -14.93
C GLU A 226 29.61 -1.54 -15.15
N ALA A 227 28.91 -0.92 -16.09
CA ALA A 227 29.01 0.51 -16.35
C ALA A 227 28.46 1.30 -15.15
N TRP A 228 27.31 0.88 -14.60
CA TRP A 228 26.79 1.48 -13.37
C TRP A 228 27.79 1.33 -12.21
N SER A 229 28.33 0.12 -12.02
CA SER A 229 29.27 -0.15 -10.90
C SER A 229 30.52 0.70 -10.98
N LYS A 230 31.02 0.99 -12.19
CA LYS A 230 32.23 1.79 -12.42
C LYS A 230 31.99 3.29 -12.33
N ASP A 231 30.89 3.77 -12.91
CA ASP A 231 30.73 5.20 -13.19
C ASP A 231 29.65 5.87 -12.32
N ARG A 232 28.81 5.09 -11.64
CA ARG A 232 27.62 5.64 -10.94
C ARG A 232 27.48 5.21 -9.49
N MET A 233 27.97 4.02 -9.12
CA MET A 233 27.88 3.52 -7.73
C MET A 233 28.47 4.53 -6.72
N PRO A 234 27.78 4.85 -5.58
CA PRO A 234 26.60 4.17 -5.01
C PRO A 234 25.25 4.80 -5.39
N LEU A 235 25.20 5.70 -6.36
CA LEU A 235 23.97 6.39 -6.77
C LEU A 235 23.03 5.45 -7.54
N LEU A 236 21.76 5.85 -7.65
CA LEU A 236 20.78 5.12 -8.46
C LEU A 236 21.21 5.11 -9.95
N PRO A 237 20.88 4.07 -10.71
CA PRO A 237 21.14 4.03 -12.16
C PRO A 237 20.55 5.25 -12.89
N ARG A 238 21.14 5.62 -14.03
CA ARG A 238 20.67 6.76 -14.83
C ARG A 238 19.29 6.56 -15.44
N ASP A 239 18.91 5.31 -15.65
CA ASP A 239 17.61 4.86 -16.15
C ASP A 239 16.63 4.46 -15.05
N PHE A 240 16.93 4.83 -13.77
CA PHE A 240 16.00 4.68 -12.67
C PHE A 240 14.71 5.47 -12.93
N ASP A 241 13.57 4.82 -12.75
CA ASP A 241 12.26 5.43 -12.91
C ASP A 241 11.60 5.65 -11.53
N ARG A 242 11.26 6.89 -11.20
CA ARG A 242 10.64 7.24 -9.90
C ARG A 242 9.32 6.53 -9.63
N ARG A 243 8.63 6.01 -10.67
CA ARG A 243 7.46 5.13 -10.48
C ARG A 243 7.78 3.86 -9.71
N PHE A 244 9.04 3.49 -9.58
CA PHE A 244 9.52 2.44 -8.66
C PHE A 244 9.03 2.66 -7.22
N PHE A 245 8.85 3.89 -6.80
CA PHE A 245 8.37 4.21 -5.45
C PHE A 245 6.86 4.06 -5.26
N ASN A 246 6.08 3.97 -6.34
CA ASN A 246 4.69 3.54 -6.25
C ASN A 246 4.62 2.02 -6.15
N ALA A 247 4.05 1.52 -5.08
CA ALA A 247 4.00 0.11 -4.75
C ALA A 247 2.60 -0.51 -4.80
N ALA A 248 1.56 0.29 -4.93
CA ALA A 248 0.20 -0.22 -4.98
C ALA A 248 -0.02 -1.18 -6.16
N SER A 249 -0.96 -2.09 -5.98
CA SER A 249 -1.42 -2.99 -7.04
C SER A 249 -1.85 -2.23 -8.30
N ALA A 250 -1.70 -2.86 -9.46
CA ALA A 250 -2.17 -2.28 -10.74
C ALA A 250 -3.63 -1.82 -10.64
N GLY A 251 -3.90 -0.59 -11.11
CA GLY A 251 -5.21 0.06 -11.00
C GLY A 251 -5.45 0.81 -9.69
N LEU A 252 -4.52 0.74 -8.72
CA LEU A 252 -4.61 1.42 -7.43
C LEU A 252 -3.52 2.49 -7.22
N VAL A 253 -2.72 2.79 -8.24
CA VAL A 253 -1.89 3.99 -8.30
C VAL A 253 -2.73 5.09 -8.96
N ALA A 254 -2.92 6.21 -8.28
CA ALA A 254 -3.70 7.33 -8.80
C ALA A 254 -2.98 8.02 -9.98
N PRO A 255 -3.67 8.74 -10.85
CA PRO A 255 -3.04 9.49 -11.95
C PRO A 255 -2.19 10.68 -11.47
N GLY A 256 -2.19 10.99 -10.18
CA GLY A 256 -1.46 12.04 -9.49
C GLY A 256 -1.72 11.97 -8.00
N TYR A 257 -1.50 13.07 -7.29
CA TYR A 257 -1.82 13.11 -5.86
C TYR A 257 -3.32 13.31 -5.63
N LEU A 258 -3.88 12.53 -4.71
CA LEU A 258 -5.25 12.71 -4.25
C LEU A 258 -5.36 13.95 -3.35
N ALA A 259 -6.54 14.56 -3.33
CA ALA A 259 -6.83 15.74 -2.53
C ALA A 259 -7.13 15.40 -1.05
N GLY A 260 -7.42 14.14 -0.73
CA GLY A 260 -7.73 13.65 0.61
C GLY A 260 -9.20 13.84 1.03
N ASN A 261 -10.10 14.11 0.08
CA ASN A 261 -11.56 14.22 0.29
C ASN A 261 -12.38 13.32 -0.64
N GLU A 262 -11.72 12.38 -1.30
CA GLU A 262 -12.33 11.50 -2.27
C GLU A 262 -13.37 10.58 -1.63
N PRO A 263 -14.43 10.22 -2.39
CA PRO A 263 -15.36 9.17 -1.97
C PRO A 263 -14.67 7.82 -1.96
N VAL A 264 -14.92 7.04 -0.92
CA VAL A 264 -14.44 5.67 -0.73
C VAL A 264 -15.60 4.71 -0.74
N LEU A 265 -15.45 3.62 -1.48
CA LEU A 265 -16.37 2.49 -1.49
C LEU A 265 -15.58 1.20 -1.30
N VAL A 266 -15.99 0.40 -0.32
CA VAL A 266 -15.53 -0.97 -0.11
C VAL A 266 -16.73 -1.90 -0.07
N GLU A 267 -16.69 -2.98 -0.84
CA GLU A 267 -17.73 -4.02 -0.82
C GLU A 267 -17.12 -5.40 -0.56
N ASN A 268 -17.78 -6.17 0.30
CA ASN A 268 -17.42 -7.53 0.67
C ASN A 268 -16.02 -7.70 1.28
N ALA A 269 -15.45 -6.64 1.85
CA ALA A 269 -14.18 -6.71 2.58
C ALA A 269 -14.28 -6.19 4.02
N SER A 270 -15.49 -6.07 4.56
CA SER A 270 -15.73 -5.72 5.96
C SER A 270 -16.87 -6.57 6.51
N PRO A 271 -16.80 -6.97 7.80
CA PRO A 271 -17.94 -7.61 8.48
C PRO A 271 -19.20 -6.74 8.48
N MET A 272 -19.04 -5.42 8.35
CA MET A 272 -20.14 -4.47 8.21
C MET A 272 -20.77 -4.45 6.80
N GLY A 273 -20.29 -5.29 5.87
CA GLY A 273 -20.74 -5.37 4.49
C GLY A 273 -20.18 -4.23 3.63
N ARG A 274 -21.07 -3.38 3.10
CA ARG A 274 -20.70 -2.25 2.27
C ARG A 274 -20.31 -1.04 3.11
N LEU A 275 -19.08 -0.54 2.91
CA LEU A 275 -18.62 0.73 3.48
C LEU A 275 -18.65 1.81 2.42
N SER A 276 -19.21 2.98 2.75
CA SER A 276 -19.21 4.16 1.89
C SER A 276 -19.02 5.40 2.75
N PHE A 277 -17.94 6.14 2.50
CA PHE A 277 -17.59 7.37 3.22
C PHE A 277 -16.70 8.24 2.32
N ASN A 278 -16.43 9.48 2.75
CA ASN A 278 -15.42 10.31 2.10
C ASN A 278 -14.16 10.34 2.96
N LEU A 279 -12.99 10.47 2.33
CA LEU A 279 -11.76 10.84 3.03
C LEU A 279 -11.99 12.18 3.76
N PRO A 280 -11.25 12.45 4.86
CA PRO A 280 -11.60 13.51 5.80
C PRO A 280 -11.43 14.94 5.25
N GLY A 281 -10.85 15.11 4.07
CA GLY A 281 -10.55 16.42 3.49
C GLY A 281 -9.44 17.16 4.24
N LEU A 282 -8.55 16.40 4.89
CA LEU A 282 -7.41 16.97 5.60
C LEU A 282 -6.47 17.66 4.61
N ARG A 283 -6.32 18.97 4.75
CA ARG A 283 -5.27 19.70 4.06
C ARG A 283 -3.93 19.34 4.70
N PRO A 284 -2.87 19.10 3.89
CA PRO A 284 -1.56 18.80 4.44
C PRO A 284 -1.12 19.87 5.45
N PRO A 285 -0.63 19.48 6.63
CA PRO A 285 -0.05 20.43 7.58
C PRO A 285 1.14 21.16 6.97
N THR A 286 1.43 22.36 7.45
CA THR A 286 2.64 23.07 7.10
C THR A 286 3.84 22.43 7.79
N CYS A 287 4.86 22.07 7.02
CA CYS A 287 6.13 21.56 7.55
C CYS A 287 7.22 22.60 7.28
N ARG A 288 7.62 23.32 8.34
CA ARG A 288 8.69 24.33 8.27
C ARG A 288 9.98 23.75 8.84
N VAL A 289 11.06 23.95 8.13
CA VAL A 289 12.40 23.48 8.50
C VAL A 289 13.31 24.68 8.72
N GLU A 290 13.79 24.84 9.96
CA GLU A 290 14.84 25.81 10.28
C GLU A 290 16.20 25.21 9.96
N LEU A 291 16.96 25.89 9.14
CA LEU A 291 18.27 25.45 8.70
C LEU A 291 19.39 26.07 9.56
N ALA A 292 20.48 25.35 9.73
CA ALA A 292 21.67 25.83 10.42
C ALA A 292 22.33 27.00 9.67
N ARG A 293 22.17 27.02 8.36
CA ARG A 293 22.71 28.03 7.44
C ARG A 293 21.73 28.26 6.30
N GLY A 294 21.50 29.53 5.97
CA GLY A 294 20.56 29.94 4.94
C GLY A 294 19.17 30.24 5.51
N ASP A 295 18.22 30.40 4.61
CA ASP A 295 16.83 30.71 4.96
C ASP A 295 16.07 29.43 5.35
N ASP A 296 15.10 29.59 6.25
CA ASP A 296 14.15 28.53 6.58
C ASP A 296 13.38 28.09 5.33
N ALA A 297 12.95 26.84 5.30
CA ALA A 297 12.23 26.26 4.17
C ALA A 297 10.88 25.70 4.59
N ASP A 298 9.85 26.01 3.80
CA ASP A 298 8.55 25.35 3.89
C ASP A 298 8.53 24.14 2.97
N VAL A 299 8.27 22.96 3.53
CA VAL A 299 8.23 21.70 2.79
C VAL A 299 6.80 21.37 2.41
N GLU A 300 6.54 21.24 1.11
CA GLU A 300 5.25 20.82 0.61
C GLU A 300 5.01 19.34 0.93
N MET A 301 4.00 19.07 1.77
CA MET A 301 3.57 17.71 2.11
C MET A 301 2.46 17.25 1.17
N ARG A 302 2.60 16.07 0.58
CA ARG A 302 1.62 15.50 -0.37
C ARG A 302 1.10 14.18 0.13
N LEU A 303 -0.20 13.93 -0.03
CA LEU A 303 -0.82 12.65 0.27
C LEU A 303 -0.31 11.60 -0.72
N ASP A 304 0.61 10.77 -0.29
CA ASP A 304 1.25 9.78 -1.16
C ASP A 304 0.76 8.34 -0.97
N THR A 305 0.06 8.08 0.15
CA THR A 305 -0.48 6.73 0.40
C THR A 305 -1.78 6.80 1.19
N VAL A 306 -2.79 6.10 0.72
CA VAL A 306 -4.07 5.86 1.40
C VAL A 306 -4.22 4.36 1.65
N ILE A 307 -4.36 3.96 2.91
CA ILE A 307 -4.60 2.58 3.29
C ILE A 307 -5.97 2.49 3.95
N VAL A 308 -6.86 1.69 3.38
CA VAL A 308 -8.12 1.30 4.01
C VAL A 308 -7.89 -0.04 4.72
N ASP A 309 -7.84 -0.04 6.04
CA ASP A 309 -7.60 -1.24 6.87
C ASP A 309 -8.92 -1.66 7.51
N THR A 310 -9.63 -2.59 6.86
CA THR A 310 -10.92 -3.10 7.31
C THR A 310 -10.82 -4.18 8.38
N ASP A 311 -9.63 -4.69 8.64
CA ASP A 311 -9.39 -5.60 9.78
C ASP A 311 -9.33 -4.85 11.11
N ASN A 312 -8.95 -3.56 11.08
CA ASN A 312 -8.86 -2.69 12.24
C ASN A 312 -9.81 -1.48 12.15
N ASP A 313 -10.77 -1.49 11.23
CA ASP A 313 -11.76 -0.43 11.01
C ASP A 313 -11.14 0.98 10.97
N ARG A 314 -10.06 1.15 10.17
CA ARG A 314 -9.34 2.42 10.11
C ARG A 314 -8.88 2.80 8.71
N VAL A 315 -8.61 4.08 8.52
CA VAL A 315 -7.95 4.64 7.33
C VAL A 315 -6.66 5.32 7.76
N LEU A 316 -5.55 5.00 7.08
CA LEU A 316 -4.27 5.65 7.26
C LEU A 316 -3.99 6.54 6.06
N LEU A 317 -3.67 7.80 6.31
CA LEU A 317 -3.28 8.79 5.29
C LEU A 317 -1.84 9.20 5.53
N LEU A 318 -0.93 8.79 4.65
CA LEU A 318 0.48 9.14 4.74
C LEU A 318 0.79 10.32 3.83
N TYR A 319 1.31 11.39 4.43
CA TYR A 319 1.82 12.57 3.75
C TYR A 319 3.35 12.55 3.78
N ARG A 320 3.95 12.91 2.66
CA ARG A 320 5.39 12.97 2.48
C ARG A 320 5.79 14.29 1.85
N GLY A 321 6.89 14.86 2.36
CA GLY A 321 7.62 15.94 1.72
C GLY A 321 9.08 15.54 1.49
N HIS A 322 9.84 16.41 0.84
CA HIS A 322 11.29 16.30 0.74
C HIS A 322 11.93 17.69 0.63
N LEU A 323 13.09 17.85 1.22
CA LEU A 323 13.90 19.06 1.18
C LEU A 323 15.35 18.70 0.89
N ALA A 324 15.93 19.28 -0.17
CA ALA A 324 17.35 19.13 -0.45
C ALA A 324 18.19 19.89 0.58
N LEU A 325 19.20 19.23 1.12
CA LEU A 325 20.14 19.76 2.10
C LEU A 325 21.51 19.97 1.44
N ARG A 326 22.37 20.83 2.02
CA ARG A 326 23.75 21.04 1.55
C ARG A 326 24.70 19.99 2.10
N ASP A 327 24.72 19.84 3.44
CA ASP A 327 25.67 19.03 4.20
C ASP A 327 24.98 17.86 4.93
N GLY A 328 23.71 17.55 4.58
CA GLY A 328 22.94 16.46 5.15
C GLY A 328 22.29 16.79 6.49
N PRO A 329 22.16 15.81 7.41
CA PRO A 329 21.38 15.97 8.65
C PRO A 329 21.80 17.13 9.54
N HIS A 330 23.07 17.57 9.45
CA HIS A 330 23.61 18.66 10.26
C HIS A 330 23.08 20.05 9.86
N ASP A 331 22.46 20.15 8.69
CA ASP A 331 21.84 21.40 8.23
C ASP A 331 20.54 21.71 8.97
N VAL A 332 19.89 20.69 9.57
CA VAL A 332 18.57 20.83 10.16
C VAL A 332 18.69 21.15 11.64
N ARG A 333 18.07 22.25 12.09
CA ARG A 333 17.96 22.65 13.51
C ARG A 333 16.62 22.20 14.10
N THR A 334 15.54 22.67 13.47
CA THR A 334 14.17 22.43 13.94
C THR A 334 13.27 22.05 12.78
N ILE A 335 12.34 21.15 13.03
CA ILE A 335 11.26 20.77 12.11
C ILE A 335 9.95 21.05 12.84
N ALA A 336 9.23 22.08 12.42
CA ALA A 336 7.96 22.49 12.98
C ALA A 336 6.81 22.02 12.09
N ILE A 337 5.87 21.26 12.65
CA ILE A 337 4.68 20.77 11.98
C ILE A 337 3.48 21.49 12.57
N GLN A 338 2.80 22.30 11.76
CA GLN A 338 1.68 23.13 12.19
C GLN A 338 0.40 22.77 11.44
N PRO A 339 -0.77 22.79 12.11
CA PRO A 339 -2.06 22.63 11.44
C PRO A 339 -2.23 23.72 10.39
N HIS A 340 -2.82 23.39 9.25
CA HIS A 340 -3.18 24.42 8.28
C HIS A 340 -4.18 25.40 8.92
N GLU A 341 -3.94 26.72 8.84
CA GLU A 341 -4.71 27.75 9.56
C GLU A 341 -6.25 27.66 9.46
N GLN A 342 -6.78 27.06 8.40
CA GLN A 342 -8.23 26.85 8.24
C GLN A 342 -8.77 25.66 9.07
N ALA A 343 -7.94 24.72 9.49
CA ALA A 343 -8.36 23.57 10.30
C ALA A 343 -8.58 23.97 11.78
N ALA A 344 -7.87 24.96 12.27
CA ALA A 344 -8.00 25.48 13.65
C ALA A 344 -9.40 26.09 13.94
N ARG A 345 -10.10 26.60 12.92
CA ARG A 345 -11.46 27.16 13.07
C ARG A 345 -12.59 26.13 13.09
N ALA A 346 -12.37 24.92 12.61
CA ALA A 346 -13.39 23.86 12.55
C ALA A 346 -13.49 23.01 13.84
N GLN A 347 -12.54 23.13 14.76
CA GLN A 347 -12.48 22.32 15.99
C GLN A 347 -13.02 22.99 17.25
N VAL A 348 -13.54 24.23 17.18
CA VAL A 348 -14.24 24.85 18.32
C VAL A 348 -15.72 24.46 18.25
N PRO A 349 -16.26 23.62 19.16
CA PRO A 349 -17.69 23.38 19.24
C PRO A 349 -18.37 24.70 19.60
N GLY A 350 -19.20 25.21 18.68
CA GLY A 350 -19.88 26.49 18.85
C GLY A 350 -20.66 26.57 20.15
N SER A 351 -20.25 27.46 21.04
CA SER A 351 -21.10 28.01 22.07
C SER A 351 -22.26 28.75 21.39
N ARG A 352 -23.44 28.15 21.39
CA ARG A 352 -24.69 28.84 21.03
C ARG A 352 -24.93 30.00 22.04
N PRO A 353 -25.14 31.22 21.57
CA PRO A 353 -25.61 32.26 22.49
C PRO A 353 -27.02 31.89 22.97
N ALA A 354 -27.25 32.00 24.27
CA ALA A 354 -28.53 31.79 24.89
C ALA A 354 -29.58 32.78 24.33
N PRO A 355 -30.85 32.36 24.13
CA PRO A 355 -31.89 33.27 23.67
C PRO A 355 -32.18 34.32 24.75
N ALA A 356 -32.13 35.60 24.37
CA ALA A 356 -32.56 36.71 25.19
C ALA A 356 -34.09 36.65 25.35
N TRP A 357 -34.55 36.46 26.57
CA TRP A 357 -35.96 36.69 26.94
C TRP A 357 -36.18 38.17 27.12
N THR A 358 -36.92 38.79 26.23
CA THR A 358 -37.52 40.11 26.43
C THR A 358 -38.95 39.93 26.97
N ARG A 359 -39.24 40.69 28.02
CA ARG A 359 -40.54 40.82 28.71
C ARG A 359 -41.62 41.41 27.79
#